data_3a632c8ed9179519ca02832e5e06dce6
#
_entry.id   3a632c8ed9179519ca02832e5e06dce6
#
_cell.length_a   1.000
_cell.length_b   1.000
_cell.length_c   1.000
_cell.angle_alpha   90.00
_cell.angle_beta   90.00
_cell.angle_gamma   90.00
#
_symmetry.space_group_name_H-M   'P 1'
#
loop_
_entity.id
_entity.type
_entity.pdbx_description
1 polymer ?
#
loop_
_entity_poly.entity_id
_entity_poly.type
_entity_poly.pdbx_seq_one_letter_code
_entity_poly.pdbx_strand_id
1 'polypeptide(L)'
;MNTVPEIATRLSSLCNELKFIEAYTELFSEHAESIDPVYKNEPLKGLANLIEREMKFLASSEIHDIKVSEPSFAGNYFSVVISIDFTASGRERRKMEELCVYKVENGKIVSQQFFIG
;
A
#
# COMPACT_ATOMS: atom_id res chain seq x y z
N MET A 1 2.94 9.38 19.75
CA MET A 1 2.04 10.00 18.76
C MET A 1 2.58 9.76 17.36
N ASN A 2 1.72 9.39 16.43
CA ASN A 2 2.18 9.01 15.08
C ASN A 2 2.29 10.22 14.17
N THR A 3 3.51 10.64 13.91
CA THR A 3 3.79 11.70 12.93
C THR A 3 3.82 11.09 11.51
N VAL A 4 3.75 11.96 10.50
CA VAL A 4 3.83 11.49 9.10
C VAL A 4 5.12 10.71 8.83
N PRO A 5 6.32 11.20 9.23
CA PRO A 5 7.55 10.43 9.06
C PRO A 5 7.54 9.07 9.80
N GLU A 6 6.99 9.01 11.00
CA GLU A 6 6.91 7.75 11.75
C GLU A 6 6.02 6.73 11.04
N ILE A 7 4.86 7.18 10.54
CA ILE A 7 3.94 6.34 9.78
C ILE A 7 4.61 5.83 8.50
N ALA A 8 5.28 6.72 7.77
CA ALA A 8 5.98 6.36 6.52
C ALA A 8 7.07 5.30 6.78
N THR A 9 7.87 5.49 7.80
CA THR A 9 8.94 4.55 8.18
C THR A 9 8.35 3.20 8.57
N ARG A 10 7.28 3.20 9.35
CA ARG A 10 6.63 1.97 9.78
C ARG A 10 5.99 1.23 8.60
N LEU A 11 5.34 1.96 7.71
CA LEU A 11 4.77 1.38 6.49
C LEU A 11 5.83 0.69 5.65
N SER A 12 6.95 1.38 5.39
CA SER A 12 8.05 0.82 4.62
C SER A 12 8.60 -0.46 5.26
N SER A 13 8.79 -0.45 6.57
CA SER A 13 9.29 -1.60 7.31
C SER A 13 8.34 -2.81 7.18
N LEU A 14 7.05 -2.59 7.40
CA LEU A 14 6.06 -3.67 7.31
C LEU A 14 5.93 -4.21 5.88
N CYS A 15 5.93 -3.34 4.89
CA CYS A 15 5.85 -3.76 3.49
C CYS A 15 7.08 -4.55 3.06
N ASN A 16 8.28 -4.15 3.48
CA ASN A 16 9.51 -4.90 3.19
C ASN A 16 9.50 -6.29 3.83
N GLU A 17 8.76 -6.48 4.90
CA GLU A 17 8.60 -7.78 5.56
C GLU A 17 7.38 -8.55 5.05
N LEU A 18 6.70 -8.06 4.01
CA LEU A 18 5.48 -8.64 3.43
C LEU A 18 4.30 -8.66 4.42
N LYS A 19 4.31 -7.76 5.38
CA LYS A 19 3.27 -7.66 6.42
C LYS A 19 2.23 -6.60 6.03
N PHE A 20 1.60 -6.79 4.87
CA PHE A 20 0.64 -5.82 4.32
C PHE A 20 -0.62 -5.69 5.16
N ILE A 21 -1.13 -6.80 5.69
CA ILE A 21 -2.34 -6.78 6.52
C ILE A 21 -2.08 -6.05 7.84
N GLU A 22 -0.91 -6.29 8.44
CA GLU A 22 -0.51 -5.58 9.67
C GLU A 22 -0.37 -4.09 9.40
N ALA A 23 0.15 -3.70 8.22
CA ALA A 23 0.26 -2.29 7.84
C ALA A 23 -1.13 -1.63 7.79
N TYR A 24 -2.10 -2.28 7.15
CA TYR A 24 -3.47 -1.79 7.13
C TYR A 24 -4.04 -1.65 8.53
N THR A 25 -3.95 -2.71 9.32
CA THR A 25 -4.54 -2.76 10.66
C THR A 25 -3.93 -1.73 11.61
N GLU A 26 -2.61 -1.54 11.53
CA GLU A 26 -1.89 -0.65 12.44
C GLU A 26 -1.98 0.82 12.03
N LEU A 27 -1.90 1.12 10.74
CA LEU A 27 -1.61 2.47 10.25
C LEU A 27 -2.79 3.18 9.59
N PHE A 28 -3.81 2.47 9.15
CA PHE A 28 -4.91 3.05 8.37
C PHE A 28 -6.13 3.36 9.22
N SER A 29 -6.85 4.44 8.83
CA SER A 29 -8.15 4.78 9.41
C SER A 29 -9.20 3.75 8.99
N GLU A 30 -10.23 3.55 9.81
CA GLU A 30 -11.38 2.72 9.45
C GLU A 30 -12.08 3.21 8.19
N HIS A 31 -11.99 4.51 7.91
CA HIS A 31 -12.63 5.16 6.77
C HIS A 31 -11.68 5.37 5.59
N ALA A 32 -10.52 4.73 5.61
CA ALA A 32 -9.54 4.88 4.55
C ALA A 32 -10.10 4.45 3.19
N GLU A 33 -9.63 5.13 2.14
CA GLU A 33 -9.99 4.76 0.77
C GLU A 33 -8.73 4.48 -0.07
N SER A 34 -8.91 3.69 -1.11
CA SER A 34 -7.84 3.31 -2.03
C SER A 34 -8.27 3.54 -3.46
N ILE A 35 -7.39 4.16 -4.25
CA ILE A 35 -7.58 4.38 -5.68
C ILE A 35 -6.45 3.66 -6.40
N ASP A 36 -6.79 2.72 -7.28
CA ASP A 36 -5.83 1.82 -7.91
C ASP A 36 -6.18 1.63 -9.38
N PRO A 37 -5.24 1.90 -10.32
CA PRO A 37 -5.51 1.75 -11.75
C PRO A 37 -5.82 0.31 -12.17
N VAL A 38 -5.36 -0.69 -11.42
CA VAL A 38 -5.71 -2.09 -11.66
C VAL A 38 -7.22 -2.30 -11.54
N TYR A 39 -7.89 -1.47 -10.74
CA TYR A 39 -9.33 -1.49 -10.52
C TYR A 39 -10.02 -0.25 -11.13
N LYS A 40 -9.48 0.24 -12.27
CA LYS A 40 -10.04 1.35 -13.07
C LYS A 40 -10.15 2.67 -12.30
N ASN A 41 -9.30 2.86 -11.28
CA ASN A 41 -9.31 4.04 -10.42
C ASN A 41 -10.64 4.30 -9.70
N GLU A 42 -11.49 3.29 -9.57
CA GLU A 42 -12.69 3.41 -8.76
C GLU A 42 -12.33 3.34 -7.28
N PRO A 43 -12.73 4.33 -6.46
CA PRO A 43 -12.39 4.31 -5.04
C PRO A 43 -12.99 3.11 -4.32
N LEU A 44 -12.15 2.38 -3.60
CA LEU A 44 -12.61 1.36 -2.66
C LEU A 44 -12.55 1.97 -1.28
N LYS A 45 -13.66 1.99 -0.58
CA LYS A 45 -13.79 2.67 0.72
C LYS A 45 -13.98 1.68 1.86
N GLY A 46 -13.36 2.01 2.99
CA GLY A 46 -13.47 1.25 4.23
C GLY A 46 -12.32 0.26 4.40
N LEU A 47 -11.70 0.32 5.57
CA LEU A 47 -10.53 -0.50 5.89
C LEU A 47 -10.79 -1.99 5.72
N ALA A 48 -11.96 -2.48 6.15
CA ALA A 48 -12.30 -3.89 5.99
C ALA A 48 -12.27 -4.34 4.54
N ASN A 49 -12.71 -3.48 3.61
CA ASN A 49 -12.70 -3.77 2.18
C ASN A 49 -11.29 -3.74 1.60
N LEU A 50 -10.45 -2.83 2.09
CA LEU A 50 -9.05 -2.77 1.67
C LEU A 50 -8.31 -4.05 2.10
N ILE A 51 -8.53 -4.48 3.33
CA ILE A 51 -7.92 -5.70 3.86
C ILE A 51 -8.41 -6.93 3.08
N GLU A 52 -9.70 -7.03 2.81
CA GLU A 52 -10.25 -8.16 2.05
C GLU A 52 -9.63 -8.25 0.66
N ARG A 53 -9.49 -7.12 -0.03
CA ARG A 53 -8.86 -7.09 -1.36
C ARG A 53 -7.40 -7.53 -1.31
N GLU A 54 -6.66 -7.07 -0.29
CA GLU A 54 -5.26 -7.45 -0.10
C GLU A 54 -5.14 -8.95 0.21
N MET A 55 -6.01 -9.49 1.04
CA MET A 55 -6.00 -10.91 1.36
C MET A 55 -6.23 -11.78 0.11
N LYS A 56 -7.13 -11.35 -0.78
CA LYS A 56 -7.37 -12.04 -2.05
C LYS A 56 -6.14 -12.02 -2.95
N PHE A 57 -5.46 -10.89 -3.03
CA PHE A 57 -4.22 -10.77 -3.80
C PHE A 57 -3.14 -11.70 -3.24
N LEU A 58 -2.95 -11.70 -1.93
CA LEU A 58 -1.93 -12.53 -1.28
C LEU A 58 -2.24 -14.02 -1.42
N ALA A 59 -3.52 -14.41 -1.38
CA ALA A 59 -3.94 -15.80 -1.54
C ALA A 59 -3.75 -16.32 -2.98
N SER A 60 -3.77 -15.42 -3.96
CA SER A 60 -3.71 -15.79 -5.39
C SER A 60 -2.38 -15.43 -6.05
N SER A 61 -1.39 -14.99 -5.28
CA SER A 61 -0.10 -14.55 -5.84
C SER A 61 1.04 -15.04 -4.99
N GLU A 62 2.20 -15.24 -5.65
CA GLU A 62 3.46 -15.49 -4.98
C GLU A 62 4.36 -14.29 -5.16
N ILE A 63 4.82 -13.71 -4.06
CA ILE A 63 5.74 -12.57 -4.08
C ILE A 63 7.15 -13.09 -3.97
N HIS A 64 7.97 -12.80 -4.97
CA HIS A 64 9.37 -13.24 -5.03
C HIS A 64 10.32 -12.24 -4.40
N ASP A 65 10.04 -10.95 -4.57
CA ASP A 65 10.87 -9.88 -4.01
C ASP A 65 10.05 -8.59 -3.91
N ILE A 66 10.43 -7.73 -2.98
CA ILE A 66 9.82 -6.42 -2.81
C ILE A 66 10.88 -5.42 -2.34
N LYS A 67 10.80 -4.20 -2.88
CA LYS A 67 11.64 -3.09 -2.45
C LYS A 67 10.76 -1.86 -2.29
N VAL A 68 10.92 -1.17 -1.17
CA VAL A 68 10.22 0.09 -0.89
C VAL A 68 11.27 1.19 -0.80
N SER A 69 11.09 2.25 -1.59
CA SER A 69 12.01 3.38 -1.61
C SER A 69 11.94 4.18 -0.32
N GLU A 70 12.93 5.07 -0.12
CA GLU A 70 12.85 6.11 0.90
C GLU A 70 11.62 6.98 0.63
N PRO A 71 10.89 7.42 1.67
CA PRO A 71 9.71 8.24 1.47
C PRO A 71 10.05 9.67 1.08
N SER A 72 9.15 10.29 0.32
CA SER A 72 9.15 11.72 0.03
C SER A 72 7.93 12.35 0.71
N PHE A 73 8.06 13.58 1.18
CA PHE A 73 7.05 14.23 2.01
C PHE A 73 6.58 15.57 1.43
N ALA A 74 5.30 15.85 1.60
CA ALA A 74 4.73 17.15 1.32
C ALA A 74 3.54 17.36 2.28
N GLY A 75 3.77 18.11 3.37
CA GLY A 75 2.76 18.34 4.40
C GLY A 75 2.30 17.05 5.05
N ASN A 76 1.02 16.75 4.98
CA ASN A 76 0.45 15.51 5.51
C ASN A 76 0.37 14.38 4.47
N TYR A 77 1.07 14.52 3.35
CA TYR A 77 1.23 13.47 2.35
C TYR A 77 2.63 12.88 2.41
N PHE A 78 2.74 11.62 2.08
CA PHE A 78 4.02 11.01 1.76
C PHE A 78 3.86 10.04 0.60
N SER A 79 4.96 9.75 -0.07
CA SER A 79 4.97 8.78 -1.16
C SER A 79 6.17 7.86 -1.05
N VAL A 80 5.98 6.64 -1.54
CA VAL A 80 7.06 5.67 -1.72
C VAL A 80 6.90 5.03 -3.08
N VAL A 81 8.01 4.51 -3.63
CA VAL A 81 7.95 3.65 -4.81
C VAL A 81 8.07 2.22 -4.32
N ILE A 82 7.11 1.39 -4.67
CA ILE A 82 7.15 -0.05 -4.35
C ILE A 82 7.45 -0.80 -5.65
N SER A 83 8.55 -1.55 -5.65
CA SER A 83 8.91 -2.45 -6.75
C SER A 83 8.63 -3.86 -6.28
N ILE A 84 7.75 -4.56 -6.97
CA ILE A 84 7.32 -5.90 -6.58
C ILE A 84 7.54 -6.88 -7.73
N ASP A 85 8.15 -8.02 -7.41
CA ASP A 85 8.37 -9.13 -8.33
C ASP A 85 7.46 -10.26 -7.87
N PHE A 86 6.50 -10.65 -8.71
CA PHE A 86 5.46 -11.59 -8.29
C PHE A 86 4.91 -12.40 -9.45
N THR A 87 4.24 -13.49 -9.09
CA THR A 87 3.49 -14.33 -10.03
C THR A 87 2.05 -14.46 -9.52
N ALA A 88 1.10 -13.92 -10.28
CA ALA A 88 -0.31 -14.12 -10.00
C ALA A 88 -0.76 -15.46 -10.54
N SER A 89 -1.75 -16.08 -9.88
CA SER A 89 -2.28 -17.39 -10.27
C SER A 89 -2.71 -17.41 -11.74
N GLY A 90 -2.20 -18.36 -12.51
CA GLY A 90 -2.51 -18.51 -13.92
C GLY A 90 -1.86 -17.47 -14.83
N ARG A 91 -0.90 -16.70 -14.34
CA ARG A 91 -0.20 -15.67 -15.10
C ARG A 91 1.30 -15.86 -15.02
N GLU A 92 2.02 -15.15 -15.89
CA GLU A 92 3.48 -15.18 -15.90
C GLU A 92 4.04 -14.29 -14.77
N ARG A 93 5.22 -14.64 -14.31
CA ARG A 93 6.01 -13.82 -13.38
C ARG A 93 6.28 -12.46 -13.99
N ARG A 94 6.09 -11.41 -13.21
CA ARG A 94 6.36 -10.05 -13.66
C ARG A 94 6.84 -9.16 -12.54
N LYS A 95 7.47 -8.07 -12.94
CA LYS A 95 7.86 -6.99 -12.02
C LYS A 95 6.96 -5.80 -12.28
N MET A 96 6.52 -5.17 -11.20
CA MET A 96 5.69 -3.98 -11.28
C MET A 96 6.27 -2.91 -10.37
N GLU A 97 6.28 -1.66 -10.87
CA GLU A 97 6.74 -0.52 -10.10
C GLU A 97 5.57 0.44 -9.90
N GLU A 98 5.27 0.75 -8.65
CA GLU A 98 4.14 1.60 -8.28
C GLU A 98 4.62 2.82 -7.51
N LEU A 99 4.14 4.00 -7.89
CA LEU A 99 4.22 5.18 -7.03
C LEU A 99 2.99 5.16 -6.13
N CYS A 100 3.22 5.11 -4.82
CA CYS A 100 2.15 5.03 -3.83
C CYS A 100 2.11 6.35 -3.06
N VAL A 101 0.97 7.04 -3.11
CA VAL A 101 0.78 8.33 -2.44
C VAL A 101 -0.23 8.15 -1.31
N TYR A 102 0.15 8.57 -0.11
CA TYR A 102 -0.65 8.42 1.10
C TYR A 102 -0.95 9.77 1.72
N LYS A 103 -2.18 9.92 2.21
CA LYS A 103 -2.59 11.10 2.99
C LYS A 103 -2.81 10.68 4.44
N VAL A 104 -2.29 11.47 5.37
CA VAL A 104 -2.39 11.22 6.81
C VAL A 104 -3.27 12.29 7.45
N GLU A 105 -4.22 11.88 8.28
CA GLU A 105 -5.03 12.77 9.12
C GLU A 105 -5.17 12.14 10.49
N ASN A 106 -5.02 12.95 11.54
CA ASN A 106 -5.17 12.49 12.93
C ASN A 106 -4.35 11.23 13.26
N GLY A 107 -3.11 11.18 12.74
CA GLY A 107 -2.20 10.08 13.03
C GLY A 107 -2.52 8.77 12.33
N LYS A 108 -3.37 8.77 11.31
CA LYS A 108 -3.73 7.59 10.52
C LYS A 108 -3.74 7.89 9.03
N ILE A 109 -3.47 6.88 8.22
CA ILE A 109 -3.58 7.01 6.76
C ILE A 109 -5.07 6.97 6.41
N VAL A 110 -5.54 7.99 5.70
CA VAL A 110 -6.95 8.11 5.28
C VAL A 110 -7.15 7.85 3.81
N SER A 111 -6.09 7.89 3.01
CA SER A 111 -6.19 7.52 1.59
C SER A 111 -4.86 7.02 1.06
N GLN A 112 -4.95 6.16 0.07
CA GLN A 112 -3.80 5.74 -0.74
C GLN A 112 -4.21 5.79 -2.20
N GLN A 113 -3.28 6.19 -3.06
CA GLN A 113 -3.48 6.19 -4.50
C GLN A 113 -2.23 5.65 -5.16
N PHE A 114 -2.41 4.72 -6.10
CA PHE A 114 -1.33 4.08 -6.81
C PHE A 114 -1.25 4.56 -8.25
N PHE A 115 -0.02 4.71 -8.73
CA PHE A 115 0.29 5.03 -10.13
C PHE A 115 1.30 4.00 -10.60
N ILE A 116 0.95 3.26 -11.65
CA ILE A 116 1.80 2.20 -12.18
C ILE A 116 2.56 2.74 -13.38
N GLY A 117 3.87 2.65 -13.31
CA GLY A 117 4.75 3.08 -14.39
C GLY A 117 5.09 1.99 -15.37
#